data_a340990f3e581fe8f2e4013f192c6e98
#
_entry.id   a340990f3e581fe8f2e4013f192c6e98
#
_cell.length_a   1.000
_cell.length_b   1.000
_cell.length_c   1.000
_cell.angle_alpha   90.00
_cell.angle_beta   90.00
_cell.angle_gamma   90.00
#
_symmetry.space_group_name_H-M   'P 1'
#
loop_
_entity.id
_entity.type
_entity.pdbx_description
1 polymer ?
#
loop_
_entity_poly.entity_id
_entity_poly.type
_entity_poly.pdbx_seq_one_letter_code
_entity_poly.pdbx_strand_id
1 'polypeptide(L)'
;AWKQSDAGQYAKEHGFVPTPSSRDVNASTDEELRRFFLAKLLIEEAQATNPEAVFSTDTPFTLMTDEEFAKFIGESYQRGSGLLADTKFAEEVPSNSTSADKDWTTSGCVVPVKNQGQCGSCWAFAAVAALESAVCLSGKPLTPLSEQQVVDCDEASYACQGGFPGDALTFIKQSGGVCTEEAYPYVSGDSGDRDTCQSNCKREAVTIRKVVAVPESDAGLVQAINTQPVAVGVAAGNPTWKQYKSGIVSSC
;
A
#
# COMPACT_ATOMS: atom_id res chain seq x y z
N ALA A 1 -23.55 5.16 15.29
CA ALA A 1 -22.99 6.01 14.24
C ALA A 1 -21.95 5.26 13.39
N TRP A 2 -20.78 4.86 13.93
CA TRP A 2 -19.70 4.21 13.14
C TRP A 2 -20.16 2.95 12.38
N LYS A 3 -20.93 2.04 13.00
CA LYS A 3 -21.45 0.82 12.35
C LYS A 3 -22.33 1.10 11.11
N GLN A 4 -22.82 2.33 10.98
CA GLN A 4 -23.69 2.75 9.86
C GLN A 4 -22.94 3.63 8.87
N SER A 5 -21.67 3.96 9.13
CA SER A 5 -20.79 4.62 8.16
C SER A 5 -20.27 3.61 7.13
N ASP A 6 -19.79 4.12 6.00
CA ASP A 6 -19.16 3.29 4.96
C ASP A 6 -18.00 2.47 5.52
N ALA A 7 -17.19 3.07 6.41
CA ALA A 7 -16.09 2.39 7.10
C ALA A 7 -16.57 1.24 7.97
N GLY A 8 -17.66 1.43 8.72
CA GLY A 8 -18.22 0.38 9.57
C GLY A 8 -18.90 -0.76 8.79
N GLN A 9 -19.54 -0.44 7.67
CA GLN A 9 -20.12 -1.43 6.76
C GLN A 9 -19.02 -2.25 6.10
N TYR A 10 -18.00 -1.59 5.55
CA TYR A 10 -16.82 -2.24 4.99
C TYR A 10 -16.16 -3.18 6.01
N ALA A 11 -15.93 -2.70 7.24
CA ALA A 11 -15.35 -3.51 8.32
C ALA A 11 -16.15 -4.79 8.60
N LYS A 12 -17.47 -4.70 8.55
CA LYS A 12 -18.36 -5.86 8.77
C LYS A 12 -18.27 -6.85 7.61
N GLU A 13 -18.30 -6.38 6.38
CA GLU A 13 -18.23 -7.19 5.17
C GLU A 13 -16.90 -7.96 5.07
N HIS A 14 -15.80 -7.34 5.53
CA HIS A 14 -14.45 -7.90 5.43
C HIS A 14 -13.96 -8.54 6.74
N GLY A 15 -14.83 -8.72 7.73
CA GLY A 15 -14.48 -9.43 8.96
C GLY A 15 -13.55 -8.66 9.92
N PHE A 16 -13.48 -7.32 9.81
CA PHE A 16 -12.69 -6.46 10.69
C PHE A 16 -13.40 -6.07 11.99
N VAL A 17 -14.54 -6.66 12.23
CA VAL A 17 -15.27 -6.54 13.50
C VAL A 17 -15.05 -7.80 14.36
N PRO A 18 -15.07 -7.68 15.70
CA PRO A 18 -14.93 -8.83 16.56
C PRO A 18 -15.96 -9.91 16.24
N THR A 19 -15.50 -11.14 16.03
CA THR A 19 -16.41 -12.28 15.90
C THR A 19 -16.96 -12.64 17.30
N PRO A 20 -18.27 -12.83 17.45
CA PRO A 20 -18.84 -13.23 18.72
C PRO A 20 -18.22 -14.55 19.19
N SER A 21 -17.47 -14.54 20.27
CA SER A 21 -16.86 -15.74 20.86
C SER A 21 -17.87 -16.59 21.64
N SER A 22 -19.09 -16.08 21.87
CA SER A 22 -20.18 -16.74 22.55
C SER A 22 -21.53 -16.43 21.89
N ARG A 23 -22.57 -17.26 22.20
CA ARG A 23 -23.95 -16.98 21.80
C ARG A 23 -24.55 -15.77 22.54
N ASP A 24 -23.77 -15.08 23.37
CA ASP A 24 -24.20 -13.90 24.13
C ASP A 24 -23.96 -12.64 23.31
N VAL A 25 -25.06 -12.10 22.80
CA VAL A 25 -25.08 -10.85 22.01
C VAL A 25 -24.59 -9.64 22.82
N ASN A 26 -24.80 -9.64 24.14
CA ASN A 26 -24.37 -8.55 25.00
C ASN A 26 -22.85 -8.52 25.13
N ALA A 27 -22.20 -9.69 25.29
CA ALA A 27 -20.75 -9.78 25.37
C ALA A 27 -20.07 -9.27 24.09
N SER A 28 -20.66 -9.52 22.91
CA SER A 28 -20.15 -8.99 21.64
C SER A 28 -20.28 -7.46 21.56
N THR A 29 -21.38 -6.90 22.05
CA THR A 29 -21.60 -5.45 22.06
C THR A 29 -20.64 -4.74 23.02
N ASP A 30 -20.39 -5.33 24.18
CA ASP A 30 -19.47 -4.78 25.18
C ASP A 30 -18.02 -4.78 24.67
N GLU A 31 -17.60 -5.83 23.98
CA GLU A 31 -16.26 -5.91 23.36
C GLU A 31 -16.08 -4.86 22.25
N GLU A 32 -17.08 -4.68 21.38
CA GLU A 32 -17.03 -3.64 20.36
C GLU A 32 -16.95 -2.24 20.97
N LEU A 33 -17.72 -1.97 22.03
CA LEU A 33 -17.66 -0.69 22.74
C LEU A 33 -16.28 -0.48 23.38
N ARG A 34 -15.73 -1.50 24.01
CA ARG A 34 -14.39 -1.46 24.59
C ARG A 34 -13.35 -1.11 23.55
N ARG A 35 -13.35 -1.79 22.39
CA ARG A 35 -12.42 -1.55 21.29
C ARG A 35 -12.59 -0.15 20.69
N PHE A 36 -13.82 0.34 20.56
CA PHE A 36 -14.10 1.69 20.07
C PHE A 36 -13.57 2.78 21.03
N PHE A 37 -13.70 2.58 22.35
CA PHE A 37 -13.14 3.50 23.31
C PHE A 37 -11.61 3.47 23.34
N LEU A 38 -11.00 2.29 23.20
CA LEU A 38 -9.55 2.18 23.04
C LEU A 38 -9.05 2.90 21.80
N ALA A 39 -9.74 2.77 20.67
CA ALA A 39 -9.40 3.49 19.44
C ALA A 39 -9.41 5.02 19.67
N LYS A 40 -10.35 5.56 20.45
CA LYS A 40 -10.37 6.99 20.79
C LYS A 40 -9.17 7.42 21.62
N LEU A 41 -8.75 6.60 22.59
CA LEU A 41 -7.56 6.90 23.39
C LEU A 41 -6.29 6.89 22.54
N LEU A 42 -6.16 5.90 21.63
CA LEU A 42 -5.04 5.83 20.69
C LEU A 42 -5.01 7.02 19.72
N ILE A 43 -6.18 7.52 19.31
CA ILE A 43 -6.27 8.75 18.50
C ILE A 43 -5.76 9.97 19.27
N GLU A 44 -6.12 10.11 20.55
CA GLU A 44 -5.64 11.23 21.37
C GLU A 44 -4.11 11.19 21.53
N GLU A 45 -3.54 10.00 21.74
CA GLU A 45 -2.09 9.80 21.83
C GLU A 45 -1.39 10.09 20.50
N ALA A 46 -1.89 9.52 19.40
CA ALA A 46 -1.34 9.77 18.08
C ALA A 46 -1.42 11.24 17.67
N GLN A 47 -2.52 11.92 17.99
CA GLN A 47 -2.69 13.36 17.72
C GLN A 47 -1.71 14.23 18.51
N ALA A 48 -1.40 13.86 19.76
CA ALA A 48 -0.46 14.60 20.58
C ALA A 48 0.98 14.58 20.04
N THR A 49 1.37 13.48 19.37
CA THR A 49 2.69 13.30 18.77
C THR A 49 2.76 13.72 17.30
N ASN A 50 1.62 13.90 16.64
CA ASN A 50 1.52 14.25 15.23
C ASN A 50 0.56 15.42 15.01
N PRO A 51 0.96 16.66 15.32
CA PRO A 51 0.06 17.81 15.26
C PRO A 51 -0.41 18.17 13.84
N GLU A 52 0.32 17.77 12.81
CA GLU A 52 -0.01 18.03 11.39
C GLU A 52 -0.78 16.89 10.73
N ALA A 53 -1.03 15.80 11.45
CA ALA A 53 -1.87 14.69 10.99
C ALA A 53 -3.28 14.78 11.57
N VAL A 54 -4.22 14.12 10.93
CA VAL A 54 -5.60 13.96 11.41
C VAL A 54 -5.88 12.47 11.58
N PHE A 55 -6.38 12.12 12.75
CA PHE A 55 -6.78 10.76 13.08
C PHE A 55 -8.28 10.69 13.33
N SER A 56 -8.89 9.54 13.04
CA SER A 56 -10.34 9.38 13.13
C SER A 56 -10.73 7.94 13.44
N THR A 57 -11.86 7.77 14.11
CA THR A 57 -12.54 6.48 14.20
C THR A 57 -13.28 6.11 12.91
N ASP A 58 -13.29 6.98 11.90
CA ASP A 58 -13.93 6.72 10.60
C ASP A 58 -12.98 5.98 9.66
N THR A 59 -12.46 4.84 10.15
CA THR A 59 -11.64 3.88 9.39
C THR A 59 -12.24 2.48 9.56
N PRO A 60 -12.08 1.57 8.59
CA PRO A 60 -12.59 0.20 8.73
C PRO A 60 -11.85 -0.61 9.82
N PHE A 61 -10.69 -0.15 10.25
CA PHE A 61 -9.83 -0.84 11.22
C PHE A 61 -10.11 -0.47 12.67
N THR A 62 -11.08 0.42 12.92
CA THR A 62 -11.34 0.99 14.25
C THR A 62 -11.59 -0.06 15.34
N LEU A 63 -12.22 -1.17 15.01
CA LEU A 63 -12.49 -2.25 15.97
C LEU A 63 -11.46 -3.39 15.95
N MET A 64 -10.43 -3.34 15.11
CA MET A 64 -9.33 -4.30 15.17
C MET A 64 -8.45 -4.04 16.38
N THR A 65 -7.96 -5.11 17.03
CA THR A 65 -6.84 -4.98 17.97
C THR A 65 -5.56 -4.64 17.22
N ASP A 66 -4.52 -4.24 17.94
CA ASP A 66 -3.23 -3.93 17.30
C ASP A 66 -2.60 -5.21 16.71
N GLU A 67 -2.80 -6.37 17.36
CA GLU A 67 -2.35 -7.67 16.87
C GLU A 67 -3.13 -8.10 15.60
N GLU A 68 -4.45 -7.88 15.58
CA GLU A 68 -5.28 -8.16 14.40
C GLU A 68 -4.87 -7.27 13.24
N PHE A 69 -4.62 -5.98 13.49
CA PHE A 69 -4.17 -5.03 12.47
C PHE A 69 -2.76 -5.34 11.97
N ALA A 70 -1.81 -5.62 12.88
CA ALA A 70 -0.46 -6.04 12.52
C ALA A 70 -0.48 -7.32 11.67
N LYS A 71 -1.34 -8.28 12.02
CA LYS A 71 -1.54 -9.50 11.22
C LYS A 71 -2.17 -9.21 9.86
N PHE A 72 -3.13 -8.28 9.78
CA PHE A 72 -3.78 -7.89 8.52
C PHE A 72 -2.80 -7.21 7.56
N ILE A 73 -1.96 -6.29 8.07
CA ILE A 73 -0.90 -5.67 7.27
C ILE A 73 0.15 -6.72 6.87
N GLY A 74 0.33 -7.73 7.72
CA GLY A 74 1.24 -8.84 7.53
C GLY A 74 2.71 -8.43 7.50
N GLU A 75 3.60 -9.42 7.48
CA GLU A 75 5.02 -9.23 7.12
C GLU A 75 5.14 -9.10 5.59
N SER A 76 4.31 -8.22 5.01
CA SER A 76 4.17 -8.09 3.55
C SER A 76 5.38 -7.46 2.87
N TYR A 77 6.31 -6.89 3.65
CA TYR A 77 7.60 -6.45 3.15
C TYR A 77 8.64 -7.56 3.39
N GLN A 78 8.92 -8.33 2.37
CA GLN A 78 10.05 -9.27 2.38
C GLN A 78 11.09 -8.76 1.41
N ARG A 79 12.31 -8.56 1.90
CA ARG A 79 13.43 -8.15 1.06
C ARG A 79 13.68 -9.25 0.04
N GLY A 80 13.53 -8.91 -1.23
CA GLY A 80 13.74 -9.85 -2.33
C GLY A 80 15.13 -10.45 -2.32
N SER A 81 15.25 -11.62 -2.89
CA SER A 81 16.46 -12.46 -2.91
C SER A 81 17.56 -11.89 -3.82
N GLY A 82 18.01 -10.66 -3.57
CA GLY A 82 19.30 -10.17 -4.10
C GLY A 82 19.30 -9.62 -5.53
N LEU A 83 18.17 -9.53 -6.25
CA LEU A 83 18.09 -8.88 -7.57
C LEU A 83 18.46 -7.38 -7.51
N LEU A 84 18.33 -6.74 -6.36
CA LEU A 84 18.82 -5.38 -6.14
C LEU A 84 20.33 -5.29 -5.89
N ALA A 85 21.04 -6.41 -5.71
CA ALA A 85 22.50 -6.38 -5.52
C ALA A 85 23.25 -5.79 -6.74
N ASP A 86 22.64 -5.87 -7.93
CA ASP A 86 23.20 -5.31 -9.17
C ASP A 86 22.61 -3.92 -9.54
N THR A 87 21.59 -3.43 -8.83
CA THR A 87 21.09 -2.07 -9.02
C THR A 87 21.96 -1.09 -8.24
N LYS A 88 22.87 -0.42 -8.93
CA LYS A 88 23.61 0.69 -8.33
C LYS A 88 22.61 1.74 -7.88
N PHE A 89 22.74 2.19 -6.64
CA PHE A 89 22.02 3.36 -6.13
C PHE A 89 22.19 4.50 -7.13
N ALA A 90 21.13 5.30 -7.32
CA ALA A 90 21.27 6.54 -8.07
C ALA A 90 22.34 7.39 -7.38
N GLU A 91 23.30 7.91 -8.15
CA GLU A 91 24.30 8.83 -7.58
C GLU A 91 23.57 10.03 -7.00
N GLU A 92 23.88 10.40 -5.76
CA GLU A 92 23.40 11.62 -5.16
C GLU A 92 23.97 12.81 -5.95
N VAL A 93 23.08 13.56 -6.58
CA VAL A 93 23.48 14.88 -7.12
C VAL A 93 23.36 15.87 -5.97
N PRO A 94 24.43 16.59 -5.61
CA PRO A 94 24.35 17.63 -4.58
C PRO A 94 23.24 18.61 -4.94
N SER A 95 22.13 18.56 -4.22
CA SER A 95 21.02 19.46 -4.44
C SER A 95 21.09 20.60 -3.44
N ASN A 96 21.35 21.79 -3.91
CA ASN A 96 21.13 23.03 -3.17
C ASN A 96 19.67 23.46 -3.19
N SER A 97 18.76 22.59 -3.62
CA SER A 97 17.34 22.91 -3.68
C SER A 97 16.72 22.78 -2.29
N THR A 98 16.31 23.89 -1.73
CA THR A 98 15.22 23.92 -0.76
C THR A 98 14.02 23.32 -1.47
N SER A 99 13.67 22.09 -1.12
CA SER A 99 12.53 21.39 -1.69
C SER A 99 11.26 22.16 -1.37
N ALA A 100 10.55 22.63 -2.40
CA ALA A 100 9.15 22.97 -2.23
C ALA A 100 8.36 21.67 -2.00
N ASP A 101 7.28 21.75 -1.25
CA ASP A 101 6.36 20.62 -1.04
C ASP A 101 5.97 20.02 -2.38
N LYS A 102 6.00 18.69 -2.47
CA LYS A 102 5.70 17.97 -3.70
C LYS A 102 4.46 17.10 -3.53
N ASP A 103 3.39 17.45 -4.21
CA ASP A 103 2.15 16.69 -4.27
C ASP A 103 1.90 16.18 -5.70
N TRP A 104 2.09 14.88 -5.90
CA TRP A 104 1.85 14.24 -7.19
C TRP A 104 0.38 13.97 -7.48
N THR A 105 -0.52 14.00 -6.48
CA THR A 105 -1.95 13.75 -6.66
C THR A 105 -2.60 14.79 -7.58
N THR A 106 -2.03 15.99 -7.66
CA THR A 106 -2.49 17.08 -8.51
C THR A 106 -1.94 17.01 -9.94
N SER A 107 -1.05 16.08 -10.24
CA SER A 107 -0.36 15.97 -11.54
C SER A 107 -1.23 15.44 -12.69
N GLY A 108 -2.35 14.77 -12.35
CA GLY A 108 -3.14 14.00 -13.32
C GLY A 108 -2.50 12.65 -13.70
N CYS A 109 -1.38 12.28 -13.07
CA CYS A 109 -0.65 11.03 -13.33
C CYS A 109 -0.66 10.06 -12.13
N VAL A 110 -1.61 10.21 -11.22
CA VAL A 110 -1.81 9.29 -10.09
C VAL A 110 -3.24 8.73 -10.19
N VAL A 111 -3.37 7.42 -10.20
CA VAL A 111 -4.68 6.74 -10.16
C VAL A 111 -5.34 6.91 -8.79
N PRO A 112 -6.67 6.75 -8.69
CA PRO A 112 -7.35 6.70 -7.40
C PRO A 112 -6.76 5.62 -6.49
N VAL A 113 -6.85 5.82 -5.17
CA VAL A 113 -6.36 4.85 -4.19
C VAL A 113 -7.08 3.52 -4.39
N LYS A 114 -6.30 2.45 -4.54
CA LYS A 114 -6.78 1.07 -4.68
C LYS A 114 -6.79 0.37 -3.30
N ASN A 115 -7.34 -0.83 -3.24
CA ASN A 115 -7.45 -1.61 -2.01
C ASN A 115 -6.92 -3.03 -2.21
N GLN A 116 -5.92 -3.41 -1.43
CA GLN A 116 -5.33 -4.76 -1.47
C GLN A 116 -6.17 -5.84 -0.78
N GLY A 117 -7.20 -5.45 0.00
CA GLY A 117 -8.03 -6.40 0.73
C GLY A 117 -7.23 -7.24 1.73
N GLN A 118 -7.55 -8.53 1.82
CA GLN A 118 -6.93 -9.49 2.78
C GLN A 118 -5.66 -10.18 2.26
N CYS A 119 -5.00 -9.60 1.26
CA CYS A 119 -3.77 -10.14 0.67
C CYS A 119 -2.59 -9.20 0.98
N GLY A 120 -1.48 -9.74 1.46
CA GLY A 120 -0.25 -9.00 1.74
C GLY A 120 0.50 -8.58 0.47
N SER A 121 -0.21 -7.95 -0.48
CA SER A 121 0.26 -7.58 -1.81
C SER A 121 0.67 -6.11 -1.95
N CYS A 122 0.84 -5.37 -0.86
CA CYS A 122 1.21 -3.95 -0.89
C CYS A 122 2.47 -3.68 -1.73
N TRP A 123 3.39 -4.62 -1.80
CA TRP A 123 4.58 -4.58 -2.65
C TRP A 123 4.24 -4.48 -4.15
N ALA A 124 3.23 -5.23 -4.61
CA ALA A 124 2.75 -5.17 -5.99
C ALA A 124 2.01 -3.85 -6.27
N PHE A 125 1.13 -3.41 -5.35
CA PHE A 125 0.43 -2.13 -5.46
C PHE A 125 1.39 -0.95 -5.52
N ALA A 126 2.41 -0.91 -4.67
CA ALA A 126 3.40 0.15 -4.67
C ALA A 126 4.23 0.19 -5.97
N ALA A 127 4.62 -0.98 -6.48
CA ALA A 127 5.35 -1.10 -7.74
C ALA A 127 4.51 -0.65 -8.93
N VAL A 128 3.26 -1.12 -9.02
CA VAL A 128 2.34 -0.80 -10.12
C VAL A 128 1.98 0.68 -10.10
N ALA A 129 1.65 1.26 -8.94
CA ALA A 129 1.34 2.69 -8.83
C ALA A 129 2.53 3.59 -9.25
N ALA A 130 3.75 3.25 -8.84
CA ALA A 130 4.94 3.98 -9.27
C ALA A 130 5.16 3.87 -10.79
N LEU A 131 4.89 2.70 -11.37
CA LEU A 131 4.98 2.47 -12.80
C LEU A 131 3.92 3.23 -13.59
N GLU A 132 2.64 3.17 -13.18
CA GLU A 132 1.54 3.93 -13.79
C GLU A 132 1.86 5.41 -13.88
N SER A 133 2.35 5.97 -12.76
CA SER A 133 2.76 7.37 -12.71
C SER A 133 3.95 7.67 -13.64
N ALA A 134 5.00 6.84 -13.61
CA ALA A 134 6.16 7.01 -14.46
C ALA A 134 5.81 6.95 -15.97
N VAL A 135 4.92 6.04 -16.34
CA VAL A 135 4.42 5.90 -17.71
C VAL A 135 3.64 7.16 -18.14
N CYS A 136 2.73 7.62 -17.28
CA CYS A 136 1.96 8.84 -17.54
C CYS A 136 2.85 10.08 -17.64
N LEU A 137 3.81 10.26 -16.73
CA LEU A 137 4.76 11.37 -16.75
C LEU A 137 5.66 11.36 -17.99
N SER A 138 5.81 10.21 -18.66
CA SER A 138 6.51 10.13 -19.96
C SER A 138 5.67 10.62 -21.15
N GLY A 139 4.44 11.10 -20.91
CA GLY A 139 3.51 11.61 -21.91
C GLY A 139 2.51 10.60 -22.48
N LYS A 140 2.40 9.42 -21.86
CA LYS A 140 1.36 8.44 -22.21
C LYS A 140 0.09 8.68 -21.38
N PRO A 141 -1.08 8.18 -21.83
CA PRO A 141 -2.29 8.20 -21.02
C PRO A 141 -2.09 7.48 -19.68
N LEU A 142 -2.68 8.01 -18.60
CA LEU A 142 -2.76 7.31 -17.33
C LEU A 142 -3.69 6.10 -17.49
N THR A 143 -3.15 4.92 -17.34
CA THR A 143 -3.88 3.65 -17.49
C THR A 143 -3.70 2.82 -16.22
N PRO A 144 -4.78 2.42 -15.54
CA PRO A 144 -4.69 1.48 -14.43
C PRO A 144 -4.14 0.13 -14.90
N LEU A 145 -3.12 -0.35 -14.20
CA LEU A 145 -2.42 -1.61 -14.51
C LEU A 145 -2.73 -2.66 -13.44
N SER A 146 -2.55 -3.94 -13.79
CA SER A 146 -2.95 -5.08 -12.99
C SER A 146 -1.94 -5.42 -11.90
N GLU A 147 -2.30 -5.23 -10.67
CA GLU A 147 -1.61 -5.80 -9.51
C GLU A 147 -1.79 -7.32 -9.45
N GLN A 148 -2.98 -7.82 -9.87
CA GLN A 148 -3.24 -9.25 -9.85
C GLN A 148 -2.23 -10.03 -10.69
N GLN A 149 -1.91 -9.55 -11.90
CA GLN A 149 -0.91 -10.24 -12.71
C GLN A 149 0.46 -10.31 -12.01
N VAL A 150 0.83 -9.26 -11.30
CA VAL A 150 2.10 -9.24 -10.55
C VAL A 150 2.04 -10.24 -9.40
N VAL A 151 0.95 -10.27 -8.64
CA VAL A 151 0.74 -11.21 -7.52
C VAL A 151 0.77 -12.66 -8.00
N ASP A 152 0.13 -12.96 -9.12
CA ASP A 152 0.00 -14.33 -9.61
C ASP A 152 1.26 -14.84 -10.32
N CYS A 153 2.00 -13.96 -10.99
CA CYS A 153 3.02 -14.35 -11.95
C CYS A 153 4.47 -14.04 -11.53
N ASP A 154 4.66 -13.19 -10.52
CA ASP A 154 6.01 -12.94 -10.00
C ASP A 154 6.44 -14.06 -9.05
N GLU A 155 7.33 -14.92 -9.55
CA GLU A 155 7.86 -16.07 -8.79
C GLU A 155 9.00 -15.67 -7.83
N ALA A 156 9.52 -14.43 -7.92
CA ALA A 156 10.54 -13.93 -7.01
C ALA A 156 9.95 -13.47 -5.67
N SER A 157 8.63 -13.25 -5.63
CA SER A 157 7.87 -12.80 -4.47
C SER A 157 6.95 -13.90 -3.92
N TYR A 158 6.40 -13.68 -2.73
CA TYR A 158 5.59 -14.66 -2.02
C TYR A 158 4.08 -14.37 -2.12
N ALA A 159 3.65 -13.71 -3.19
CA ALA A 159 2.24 -13.37 -3.46
C ALA A 159 1.59 -12.64 -2.27
N CYS A 160 0.52 -13.21 -1.67
CA CYS A 160 -0.17 -12.62 -0.52
C CYS A 160 0.62 -12.70 0.80
N GLN A 161 1.72 -13.45 0.85
CA GLN A 161 2.60 -13.51 2.02
C GLN A 161 3.73 -12.48 1.96
N GLY A 162 3.69 -11.58 0.99
CA GLY A 162 4.62 -10.47 0.88
C GLY A 162 5.55 -10.53 -0.32
N GLY A 163 6.32 -9.47 -0.50
CA GLY A 163 7.27 -9.33 -1.59
C GLY A 163 8.01 -7.99 -1.53
N PHE A 164 8.69 -7.67 -2.63
CA PHE A 164 9.47 -6.46 -2.74
C PHE A 164 9.13 -5.69 -4.02
N PRO A 165 8.86 -4.36 -3.96
CA PRO A 165 8.47 -3.57 -5.13
C PRO A 165 9.50 -3.59 -6.26
N GLY A 166 10.79 -3.71 -5.93
CA GLY A 166 11.86 -3.80 -6.92
C GLY A 166 11.83 -5.10 -7.73
N ASP A 167 11.46 -6.22 -7.10
CA ASP A 167 11.30 -7.52 -7.77
C ASP A 167 10.08 -7.47 -8.71
N ALA A 168 8.96 -6.89 -8.25
CA ALA A 168 7.78 -6.64 -9.07
C ALA A 168 8.10 -5.82 -10.34
N LEU A 169 8.82 -4.72 -10.19
CA LEU A 169 9.25 -3.90 -11.34
C LEU A 169 10.21 -4.65 -12.27
N THR A 170 11.06 -5.50 -11.71
CA THR A 170 11.98 -6.34 -12.48
C THR A 170 11.21 -7.41 -13.26
N PHE A 171 10.22 -8.07 -12.63
CA PHE A 171 9.30 -8.99 -13.29
C PHE A 171 8.57 -8.32 -14.47
N ILE A 172 7.98 -7.13 -14.25
CA ILE A 172 7.26 -6.39 -15.31
C ILE A 172 8.21 -6.04 -16.46
N LYS A 173 9.44 -5.62 -16.14
CA LYS A 173 10.47 -5.30 -17.14
C LYS A 173 10.82 -6.53 -17.99
N GLN A 174 11.03 -7.68 -17.36
CA GLN A 174 11.38 -8.94 -18.05
C GLN A 174 10.21 -9.49 -18.88
N SER A 175 8.99 -9.28 -18.40
CA SER A 175 7.76 -9.66 -19.10
C SER A 175 7.42 -8.77 -20.29
N GLY A 176 8.14 -7.66 -20.49
CA GLY A 176 7.91 -6.69 -21.56
C GLY A 176 6.63 -5.85 -21.39
N GLY A 177 6.05 -5.83 -20.20
CA GLY A 177 4.85 -5.09 -19.85
C GLY A 177 3.96 -5.80 -18.85
N VAL A 178 2.85 -5.19 -18.53
CA VAL A 178 1.83 -5.68 -17.59
C VAL A 178 0.44 -5.45 -18.19
N CYS A 179 -0.53 -6.29 -17.85
CA CYS A 179 -1.92 -6.16 -18.30
C CYS A 179 -2.57 -4.92 -17.68
N THR A 180 -3.62 -4.41 -18.31
CA THR A 180 -4.48 -3.41 -17.65
C THR A 180 -5.27 -4.07 -16.52
N GLU A 181 -5.68 -3.27 -15.54
CA GLU A 181 -6.58 -3.71 -14.46
C GLU A 181 -7.90 -4.25 -15.02
N GLU A 182 -8.43 -3.67 -16.10
CA GLU A 182 -9.64 -4.13 -16.76
C GLU A 182 -9.46 -5.54 -17.37
N ALA A 183 -8.29 -5.83 -17.93
CA ALA A 183 -8.02 -7.12 -18.61
C ALA A 183 -7.62 -8.23 -17.62
N TYR A 184 -7.15 -7.85 -16.42
CA TYR A 184 -6.72 -8.79 -15.38
C TYR A 184 -7.03 -8.20 -14.01
N PRO A 185 -8.31 -8.21 -13.61
CA PRO A 185 -8.77 -7.51 -12.41
C PRO A 185 -8.25 -8.14 -11.11
N TYR A 186 -8.12 -7.31 -10.07
CA TYR A 186 -7.65 -7.73 -8.77
C TYR A 186 -8.73 -8.52 -8.01
N VAL A 187 -8.43 -9.76 -7.62
CA VAL A 187 -9.33 -10.68 -6.90
C VAL A 187 -8.70 -11.28 -5.63
N SER A 188 -7.37 -11.25 -5.49
CA SER A 188 -6.67 -11.80 -4.32
C SER A 188 -7.04 -11.12 -3.01
N GLY A 189 -7.60 -9.90 -3.06
CA GLY A 189 -8.09 -9.19 -1.88
C GLY A 189 -9.24 -9.90 -1.16
N ASP A 190 -10.06 -10.65 -1.89
CA ASP A 190 -11.18 -11.41 -1.33
C ASP A 190 -10.75 -12.83 -0.91
N SER A 191 -9.90 -13.48 -1.71
CA SER A 191 -9.45 -14.85 -1.45
C SER A 191 -8.35 -14.95 -0.39
N GLY A 192 -7.53 -13.91 -0.23
CA GLY A 192 -6.34 -13.94 0.64
C GLY A 192 -5.19 -14.76 0.06
N ASP A 193 -5.29 -15.19 -1.20
CA ASP A 193 -4.27 -16.02 -1.87
C ASP A 193 -4.11 -15.60 -3.34
N ARG A 194 -3.01 -16.00 -3.95
CA ARG A 194 -2.79 -15.82 -5.39
C ARG A 194 -3.61 -16.80 -6.21
N ASP A 195 -3.97 -16.42 -7.41
CA ASP A 195 -4.58 -17.30 -8.40
C ASP A 195 -3.52 -17.83 -9.38
N THR A 196 -3.97 -18.62 -10.36
CA THR A 196 -3.10 -19.14 -11.41
C THR A 196 -2.69 -18.02 -12.37
N CYS A 197 -1.39 -17.89 -12.61
CA CYS A 197 -0.87 -16.92 -13.56
C CYS A 197 -1.47 -17.12 -14.96
N GLN A 198 -2.12 -16.08 -15.50
CA GLN A 198 -2.74 -16.10 -16.81
C GLN A 198 -1.85 -15.37 -17.82
N SER A 199 -1.62 -16.01 -18.96
CA SER A 199 -0.78 -15.44 -20.03
C SER A 199 -1.58 -14.80 -21.18
N ASN A 200 -2.91 -14.85 -21.12
CA ASN A 200 -3.81 -14.52 -22.23
C ASN A 200 -4.26 -13.05 -22.27
N CYS A 201 -3.85 -12.20 -21.34
CA CYS A 201 -4.15 -10.79 -21.40
C CYS A 201 -3.21 -10.02 -22.34
N LYS A 202 -3.74 -9.01 -23.01
CA LYS A 202 -2.92 -8.07 -23.77
C LYS A 202 -2.17 -7.17 -22.79
N ARG A 203 -0.86 -7.32 -22.75
CA ARG A 203 0.01 -6.46 -21.94
C ARG A 203 0.15 -5.09 -22.56
N GLU A 204 0.03 -4.06 -21.73
CA GLU A 204 0.47 -2.72 -22.11
C GLU A 204 2.00 -2.72 -22.19
N ALA A 205 2.51 -2.36 -23.36
CA ALA A 205 3.96 -2.31 -23.60
C ALA A 205 4.57 -1.18 -22.76
N VAL A 206 5.29 -1.55 -21.72
CA VAL A 206 5.99 -0.63 -20.83
C VAL A 206 7.49 -0.81 -21.00
N THR A 207 8.19 0.28 -21.32
CA THR A 207 9.64 0.27 -21.41
C THR A 207 10.24 0.73 -20.08
N ILE A 208 10.54 -0.20 -19.19
CA ILE A 208 11.32 0.09 -17.97
C ILE A 208 12.80 0.03 -18.35
N ARG A 209 13.44 1.20 -18.41
CA ARG A 209 14.87 1.29 -18.72
C ARG A 209 15.70 0.69 -17.58
N LYS A 210 15.39 1.08 -16.34
CA LYS A 210 16.14 0.71 -15.14
C LYS A 210 15.22 0.71 -13.93
N VAL A 211 15.36 -0.30 -13.09
CA VAL A 211 14.83 -0.31 -11.72
C VAL A 211 15.96 0.18 -10.82
N VAL A 212 15.69 1.21 -10.03
CA VAL A 212 16.72 1.90 -9.25
C VAL A 212 16.29 1.97 -7.79
N ALA A 213 17.18 1.54 -6.89
CA ALA A 213 17.02 1.83 -5.47
C ALA A 213 17.40 3.30 -5.22
N VAL A 214 16.58 3.98 -4.44
CA VAL A 214 16.86 5.35 -3.98
C VAL A 214 17.90 5.28 -2.87
N PRO A 215 18.93 6.18 -2.83
CA PRO A 215 19.87 6.23 -1.72
C PRO A 215 19.15 6.40 -0.37
N GLU A 216 19.64 5.72 0.67
CA GLU A 216 19.09 5.79 2.03
C GLU A 216 19.48 7.12 2.71
N SER A 217 19.05 8.23 2.11
CA SER A 217 19.26 9.59 2.61
C SER A 217 18.09 10.49 2.27
N ASP A 218 17.85 11.52 3.07
CA ASP A 218 16.81 12.52 2.81
C ASP A 218 17.04 13.23 1.47
N ALA A 219 18.28 13.54 1.14
CA ALA A 219 18.61 14.18 -0.14
C ALA A 219 18.29 13.29 -1.35
N GLY A 220 18.63 11.99 -1.26
CA GLY A 220 18.31 11.01 -2.30
C GLY A 220 16.81 10.82 -2.47
N LEU A 221 16.06 10.75 -1.37
CA LEU A 221 14.60 10.62 -1.40
C LEU A 221 13.94 11.88 -1.99
N VAL A 222 14.36 13.07 -1.56
CA VAL A 222 13.85 14.35 -2.10
C VAL A 222 14.12 14.46 -3.60
N GLN A 223 15.30 14.10 -4.05
CA GLN A 223 15.64 14.08 -5.47
C GLN A 223 14.74 13.12 -6.26
N ALA A 224 14.53 11.91 -5.77
CA ALA A 224 13.68 10.92 -6.41
C ALA A 224 12.22 11.37 -6.47
N ILE A 225 11.66 11.87 -5.36
CA ILE A 225 10.28 12.37 -5.29
C ILE A 225 10.07 13.58 -6.21
N ASN A 226 11.05 14.44 -6.39
CA ASN A 226 10.93 15.55 -7.34
C ASN A 226 10.83 15.10 -8.79
N THR A 227 11.22 13.88 -9.09
CA THR A 227 11.19 13.32 -10.45
C THR A 227 9.90 12.54 -10.73
N GLN A 228 9.45 11.73 -9.79
CA GLN A 228 8.25 10.87 -9.89
C GLN A 228 7.84 10.33 -8.52
N PRO A 229 6.61 9.77 -8.38
CA PRO A 229 6.24 8.97 -7.22
C PRO A 229 7.20 7.80 -6.99
N VAL A 230 7.50 7.51 -5.73
CA VAL A 230 8.47 6.50 -5.29
C VAL A 230 7.79 5.49 -4.40
N ALA A 231 8.02 4.19 -4.64
CA ALA A 231 7.60 3.12 -3.74
C ALA A 231 8.50 3.11 -2.50
N VAL A 232 7.90 3.13 -1.31
CA VAL A 232 8.61 3.13 -0.03
C VAL A 232 8.07 2.05 0.90
N GLY A 233 8.91 1.53 1.78
CA GLY A 233 8.51 0.69 2.90
C GLY A 233 8.27 1.56 4.15
N VAL A 234 7.17 1.32 4.85
CA VAL A 234 6.85 2.00 6.11
C VAL A 234 6.52 0.99 7.21
N ALA A 235 6.87 1.31 8.46
CA ALA A 235 6.52 0.50 9.63
C ALA A 235 5.05 0.74 10.02
N ALA A 236 4.11 0.23 9.21
CA ALA A 236 2.69 0.54 9.32
C ALA A 236 1.93 -0.31 10.37
N GLY A 237 2.59 -1.30 11.02
CA GLY A 237 1.98 -2.20 11.98
C GLY A 237 1.68 -1.59 13.36
N ASN A 238 1.64 -0.28 13.50
CA ASN A 238 1.38 0.44 14.74
C ASN A 238 0.00 1.14 14.74
N PRO A 239 -0.54 1.53 15.91
CA PRO A 239 -1.85 2.16 16.04
C PRO A 239 -1.99 3.49 15.29
N THR A 240 -0.89 4.22 15.04
CA THR A 240 -0.90 5.50 14.33
C THR A 240 -1.50 5.33 12.93
N TRP A 241 -1.02 4.35 12.16
CA TRP A 241 -1.52 4.09 10.81
C TRP A 241 -2.95 3.54 10.78
N LYS A 242 -3.33 2.78 11.80
CA LYS A 242 -4.69 2.20 11.93
C LYS A 242 -5.79 3.25 11.94
N GLN A 243 -5.53 4.42 12.54
CA GLN A 243 -6.50 5.50 12.71
C GLN A 243 -6.19 6.75 11.86
N TYR A 244 -5.16 6.68 11.01
CA TYR A 244 -4.78 7.80 10.14
C TYR A 244 -5.88 8.14 9.14
N LYS A 245 -6.15 9.44 8.97
CA LYS A 245 -7.10 9.97 7.99
C LYS A 245 -6.43 10.87 6.96
N SER A 246 -5.59 11.81 7.38
CA SER A 246 -4.94 12.77 6.49
C SER A 246 -3.80 13.51 7.18
N GLY A 247 -3.04 14.31 6.43
CA GLY A 247 -1.97 15.16 6.94
C GLY A 247 -0.62 14.45 7.03
N ILE A 248 0.31 15.03 7.78
CA ILE A 248 1.71 14.58 7.86
C ILE A 248 1.93 13.84 9.17
N VAL A 249 2.30 12.56 9.08
CA VAL A 249 2.74 11.75 10.23
C VAL A 249 4.23 12.00 10.43
N SER A 250 4.60 12.56 11.57
CA SER A 250 5.98 12.87 11.95
C SER A 250 6.56 11.92 13.00
N SER A 251 5.69 11.11 13.63
CA SER A 251 6.07 10.10 14.63
C SER A 251 5.13 8.90 14.60
N CYS A 252 5.71 7.70 14.59
CA CYS A 252 4.98 6.44 14.61
C CYS A 252 5.74 5.34 15.36
#